data_a22398b6f66487c65d296d2ae25231b5
#
_entry.id   a22398b6f66487c65d296d2ae25231b5
#
_cell.length_a   1.000
_cell.length_b   1.000
_cell.length_c   1.000
_cell.angle_alpha   90.00
_cell.angle_beta   90.00
_cell.angle_gamma   90.00
#
_symmetry.space_group_name_H-M   'P 1'
#
loop_
_entity.id
_entity.type
_entity.pdbx_description
1 polymer ?
#
loop_
_entity_poly.entity_id
_entity_poly.type
_entity_poly.pdbx_seq_one_letter_code
_entity_poly.pdbx_strand_id
1 'polypeptide(L)'
;DALPICMKELLGDDVYQALLDDIELLDVAGDSFDFDKVRAGELTPIFFGSAMTNFGVKPFLEKFLELAPSPAPRQAVEEMVQPTSEDFSALVFKIQANMDPNHHDRIVFMRICSGKFEKGMSVLHRQSNKTIRLSQPQQFLATERTIVEDAYPGDIIGVFDAGTMGVGDTLCAQKHKVTFGDFPVFPPEFFARVSPKDTMKRKQFQKGMTQLAQEGAVQIFEQPGALDSFVVGAVGMLQFEVLEYRLKNEYGVDLLNHTLPYGVARWIDGEVDIASLKGIDNAMIVKDNRDRTVVLISNEWQMGWVQERNPDVTFLTTPKLHHEL
;
A
#
# COMPACT_ATOMS: atom_id res chain seq x y z
N ASP A 1 -13.76 -12.83 -42.76
CA ASP A 1 -13.20 -12.42 -44.06
C ASP A 1 -13.70 -11.07 -44.59
N ALA A 2 -14.77 -10.47 -44.06
CA ALA A 2 -15.25 -9.14 -44.45
C ALA A 2 -14.55 -7.98 -43.68
N LEU A 3 -14.06 -8.23 -42.48
CA LEU A 3 -13.38 -7.23 -41.64
C LEU A 3 -12.12 -6.60 -42.28
N PRO A 4 -11.21 -7.37 -42.95
CA PRO A 4 -10.03 -6.79 -43.57
C PRO A 4 -10.35 -5.82 -44.73
N ILE A 5 -11.39 -6.07 -45.49
CA ILE A 5 -11.78 -5.24 -46.64
C ILE A 5 -12.33 -3.90 -46.14
N CYS A 6 -13.21 -3.94 -45.15
CA CYS A 6 -13.77 -2.71 -44.54
C CYS A 6 -12.69 -1.86 -43.86
N MET A 7 -11.71 -2.48 -43.22
CA MET A 7 -10.60 -1.75 -42.58
C MET A 7 -9.70 -1.06 -43.59
N LYS A 8 -9.41 -1.73 -44.70
CA LYS A 8 -8.62 -1.14 -45.79
C LYS A 8 -9.32 0.07 -46.44
N GLU A 9 -10.62 -0.02 -46.67
CA GLU A 9 -11.43 1.09 -47.19
C GLU A 9 -11.48 2.31 -46.24
N LEU A 10 -11.52 2.05 -44.94
CA LEU A 10 -11.57 3.08 -43.88
C LEU A 10 -10.22 3.75 -43.63
N LEU A 11 -9.15 2.99 -43.65
CA LEU A 11 -7.79 3.48 -43.28
C LEU A 11 -6.98 3.99 -44.50
N GLY A 12 -7.31 3.54 -45.73
CA GLY A 12 -6.48 3.70 -46.88
C GLY A 12 -5.31 2.73 -46.92
N ASP A 13 -4.71 2.58 -48.11
CA ASP A 13 -3.70 1.54 -48.33
C ASP A 13 -2.45 1.67 -47.44
N ASP A 14 -1.93 2.87 -47.23
CA ASP A 14 -0.69 3.11 -46.51
C ASP A 14 -0.83 2.80 -45.01
N VAL A 15 -1.92 3.29 -44.37
CA VAL A 15 -2.18 3.07 -42.94
C VAL A 15 -2.58 1.61 -42.68
N TYR A 16 -3.32 1.01 -43.61
CA TYR A 16 -3.66 -0.40 -43.50
C TYR A 16 -2.43 -1.31 -43.62
N GLN A 17 -1.50 -0.99 -44.49
CA GLN A 17 -0.25 -1.76 -44.61
C GLN A 17 0.62 -1.61 -43.36
N ALA A 18 0.78 -0.42 -42.84
CA ALA A 18 1.50 -0.20 -41.57
C ALA A 18 0.89 -0.99 -40.40
N LEU A 19 -0.44 -1.03 -40.32
CA LEU A 19 -1.13 -1.84 -39.30
C LEU A 19 -0.81 -3.33 -39.45
N LEU A 20 -0.78 -3.85 -40.70
CA LEU A 20 -0.44 -5.27 -40.94
C LEU A 20 1.00 -5.58 -40.55
N ASP A 21 1.93 -4.70 -40.89
CA ASP A 21 3.35 -4.85 -40.56
C ASP A 21 3.57 -4.84 -39.05
N ASP A 22 2.86 -3.97 -38.30
CA ASP A 22 2.90 -3.91 -36.83
C ASP A 22 2.28 -5.19 -36.20
N ILE A 23 1.19 -5.71 -36.76
CA ILE A 23 0.58 -6.97 -36.29
C ILE A 23 1.52 -8.15 -36.53
N GLU A 24 2.15 -8.23 -37.72
CA GLU A 24 3.11 -9.29 -38.02
C GLU A 24 4.32 -9.24 -37.06
N LEU A 25 4.80 -8.05 -36.76
CA LEU A 25 5.88 -7.85 -35.79
C LEU A 25 5.48 -8.32 -34.38
N LEU A 26 4.27 -8.02 -33.95
CA LEU A 26 3.74 -8.47 -32.64
C LEU A 26 3.56 -9.99 -32.60
N ASP A 27 3.10 -10.59 -33.68
CA ASP A 27 2.94 -12.05 -33.77
C ASP A 27 4.28 -12.81 -33.72
N VAL A 28 5.34 -12.20 -34.23
CA VAL A 28 6.70 -12.78 -34.23
C VAL A 28 7.43 -12.52 -32.91
N ALA A 29 7.31 -11.32 -32.35
CA ALA A 29 8.09 -10.88 -31.19
C ALA A 29 7.33 -10.94 -29.87
N GLY A 30 6.00 -11.04 -29.90
CA GLY A 30 5.15 -11.11 -28.72
C GLY A 30 4.87 -12.54 -28.26
N ASP A 31 4.39 -12.65 -27.01
CA ASP A 31 3.88 -13.91 -26.49
C ASP A 31 2.45 -14.17 -27.01
N SER A 32 2.19 -15.42 -27.40
CA SER A 32 0.84 -15.86 -27.74
C SER A 32 -0.07 -15.78 -26.51
N PHE A 33 -1.32 -15.37 -26.74
CA PHE A 33 -2.31 -15.27 -25.67
C PHE A 33 -2.61 -16.64 -25.05
N ASP A 34 -2.49 -16.75 -23.73
CA ASP A 34 -2.71 -17.96 -22.97
C ASP A 34 -3.46 -17.62 -21.67
N PHE A 35 -4.66 -18.19 -21.47
CA PHE A 35 -5.49 -17.95 -20.28
C PHE A 35 -4.83 -18.40 -18.98
N ASP A 36 -4.12 -19.52 -19.00
CA ASP A 36 -3.52 -20.06 -17.79
C ASP A 36 -2.32 -19.21 -17.36
N LYS A 37 -1.53 -18.73 -18.31
CA LYS A 37 -0.45 -17.77 -18.04
C LYS A 37 -0.98 -16.42 -17.52
N VAL A 38 -2.12 -15.92 -18.07
CA VAL A 38 -2.77 -14.72 -17.55
C VAL A 38 -3.22 -14.92 -16.11
N ARG A 39 -3.83 -16.04 -15.78
CA ARG A 39 -4.28 -16.38 -14.43
C ARG A 39 -3.12 -16.59 -13.45
N ALA A 40 -2.00 -17.12 -13.92
CA ALA A 40 -0.78 -17.28 -13.15
C ALA A 40 -0.03 -15.95 -12.93
N GLY A 41 -0.40 -14.88 -13.64
CA GLY A 41 0.29 -13.59 -13.60
C GLY A 41 1.58 -13.55 -14.43
N GLU A 42 1.79 -14.53 -15.29
CA GLU A 42 2.97 -14.65 -16.19
C GLU A 42 2.78 -13.87 -17.49
N LEU A 43 1.52 -13.60 -17.86
CA LEU A 43 1.15 -12.84 -19.05
C LEU A 43 0.13 -11.76 -18.71
N THR A 44 0.37 -10.54 -19.21
CA THR A 44 -0.54 -9.40 -19.01
C THR A 44 -1.27 -9.07 -20.32
N PRO A 45 -2.62 -9.22 -20.38
CA PRO A 45 -3.39 -8.82 -21.55
C PRO A 45 -3.46 -7.30 -21.69
N ILE A 46 -3.29 -6.80 -22.89
CA ILE A 46 -3.36 -5.35 -23.21
C ILE A 46 -4.62 -5.07 -24.02
N PHE A 47 -5.33 -4.01 -23.65
CA PHE A 47 -6.52 -3.52 -24.34
C PHE A 47 -6.34 -2.06 -24.75
N PHE A 48 -6.73 -1.74 -25.95
CA PHE A 48 -6.75 -0.35 -26.43
C PHE A 48 -8.16 0.22 -26.32
N GLY A 49 -8.28 1.37 -25.70
CA GLY A 49 -9.57 2.00 -25.50
C GLY A 49 -9.49 3.48 -25.15
N SER A 50 -10.62 4.16 -25.20
CA SER A 50 -10.79 5.55 -24.81
C SER A 50 -12.04 5.70 -23.94
N ALA A 51 -11.84 6.07 -22.68
CA ALA A 51 -12.94 6.36 -21.75
C ALA A 51 -13.76 7.58 -22.20
N MET A 52 -13.16 8.55 -22.88
CA MET A 52 -13.85 9.75 -23.35
C MET A 52 -14.87 9.46 -24.45
N THR A 53 -14.56 8.52 -25.34
CA THR A 53 -15.41 8.15 -26.49
C THR A 53 -16.11 6.82 -26.30
N ASN A 54 -15.88 6.14 -25.16
CA ASN A 54 -16.32 4.76 -24.89
C ASN A 54 -15.80 3.72 -25.92
N PHE A 55 -14.78 4.08 -26.70
CA PHE A 55 -14.15 3.15 -27.64
C PHE A 55 -13.46 2.03 -26.89
N GLY A 56 -13.73 0.77 -27.28
CA GLY A 56 -13.07 -0.41 -26.70
C GLY A 56 -13.51 -0.80 -25.27
N VAL A 57 -14.31 0.02 -24.58
CA VAL A 57 -14.72 -0.24 -23.19
C VAL A 57 -15.57 -1.50 -23.05
N LYS A 58 -16.55 -1.70 -23.94
CA LYS A 58 -17.41 -2.88 -23.91
C LYS A 58 -16.63 -4.18 -24.13
N PRO A 59 -15.82 -4.33 -25.19
CA PRO A 59 -14.97 -5.51 -25.38
C PRO A 59 -14.01 -5.78 -24.21
N PHE A 60 -13.45 -4.71 -23.62
CA PHE A 60 -12.62 -4.82 -22.41
C PHE A 60 -13.39 -5.44 -21.26
N LEU A 61 -14.58 -4.91 -20.93
CA LEU A 61 -15.40 -5.41 -19.83
C LEU A 61 -15.86 -6.86 -20.05
N GLU A 62 -16.25 -7.21 -21.27
CA GLU A 62 -16.62 -8.59 -21.62
C GLU A 62 -15.43 -9.55 -21.40
N LYS A 63 -14.25 -9.18 -21.88
CA LYS A 63 -13.03 -9.97 -21.66
C LYS A 63 -12.57 -10.00 -20.21
N PHE A 64 -12.72 -8.88 -19.50
CA PHE A 64 -12.41 -8.82 -18.07
C PHE A 64 -13.20 -9.85 -17.26
N LEU A 65 -14.49 -10.02 -17.56
CA LEU A 65 -15.34 -11.03 -16.89
C LEU A 65 -14.86 -12.47 -17.16
N GLU A 66 -14.28 -12.73 -18.33
CA GLU A 66 -13.71 -14.06 -18.65
C GLU A 66 -12.34 -14.27 -17.97
N LEU A 67 -11.53 -13.20 -17.85
CA LEU A 67 -10.17 -13.26 -17.37
C LEU A 67 -10.07 -13.15 -15.84
N ALA A 68 -11.01 -12.46 -15.19
CA ALA A 68 -10.98 -12.22 -13.75
C ALA A 68 -11.04 -13.54 -12.98
N PRO A 69 -10.02 -13.88 -12.18
CA PRO A 69 -10.01 -15.12 -11.41
C PRO A 69 -10.96 -15.02 -10.21
N SER A 70 -11.47 -16.17 -9.77
CA SER A 70 -12.08 -16.29 -8.45
C SER A 70 -11.06 -15.98 -7.35
N PRO A 71 -11.52 -15.61 -6.12
CA PRO A 71 -10.61 -15.40 -5.01
C PRO A 71 -9.65 -16.58 -4.83
N ALA A 72 -8.36 -16.27 -4.83
CA ALA A 72 -7.31 -17.28 -4.67
C ALA A 72 -7.05 -17.58 -3.19
N PRO A 73 -6.54 -18.78 -2.85
CA PRO A 73 -6.00 -19.09 -1.55
C PRO A 73 -4.92 -18.09 -1.13
N ARG A 74 -4.84 -17.77 0.16
CA ARG A 74 -3.86 -16.83 0.67
C ARG A 74 -2.98 -17.47 1.74
N GLN A 75 -1.67 -17.31 1.61
CA GLN A 75 -0.73 -17.79 2.59
C GLN A 75 -0.84 -16.96 3.87
N ALA A 76 -1.10 -17.63 4.99
CA ALA A 76 -0.92 -17.11 6.34
C ALA A 76 0.35 -17.72 6.94
N VAL A 77 0.78 -17.22 8.09
CA VAL A 77 1.95 -17.74 8.80
C VAL A 77 1.72 -19.21 9.19
N GLU A 78 0.52 -19.52 9.65
CA GLU A 78 0.16 -20.83 10.20
C GLU A 78 -0.20 -21.83 9.07
N GLU A 79 -0.87 -21.37 8.01
CA GLU A 79 -1.40 -22.26 6.96
C GLU A 79 -1.76 -21.51 5.67
N MET A 80 -2.10 -22.27 4.63
CA MET A 80 -2.74 -21.75 3.41
C MET A 80 -4.25 -21.64 3.63
N VAL A 81 -4.77 -20.41 3.76
CA VAL A 81 -6.19 -20.14 3.96
C VAL A 81 -6.94 -20.24 2.64
N GLN A 82 -7.91 -21.15 2.60
CA GLN A 82 -8.77 -21.34 1.42
C GLN A 82 -9.97 -20.37 1.48
N PRO A 83 -10.38 -19.76 0.36
CA PRO A 83 -11.58 -18.92 0.32
C PRO A 83 -12.86 -19.69 0.72
N THR A 84 -12.87 -20.99 0.53
CA THR A 84 -13.99 -21.88 0.87
C THR A 84 -14.02 -22.32 2.34
N SER A 85 -13.02 -21.95 3.15
CA SER A 85 -13.00 -22.23 4.57
C SER A 85 -14.18 -21.54 5.27
N GLU A 86 -14.81 -22.23 6.24
CA GLU A 86 -15.97 -21.71 6.96
C GLU A 86 -15.60 -20.61 7.98
N ASP A 87 -14.37 -20.67 8.49
CA ASP A 87 -13.89 -19.72 9.49
C ASP A 87 -13.53 -18.37 8.86
N PHE A 88 -14.09 -17.30 9.44
CA PHE A 88 -13.85 -15.95 8.97
C PHE A 88 -12.40 -15.53 9.14
N SER A 89 -11.85 -14.96 8.07
CA SER A 89 -10.61 -14.20 8.11
C SER A 89 -10.63 -13.03 7.12
N ALA A 90 -9.98 -11.94 7.48
CA ALA A 90 -9.86 -10.74 6.64
C ALA A 90 -8.51 -10.05 6.88
N LEU A 91 -8.04 -9.36 5.85
CA LEU A 91 -6.80 -8.59 5.84
C LEU A 91 -7.11 -7.11 5.63
N VAL A 92 -6.61 -6.27 6.53
CA VAL A 92 -6.67 -4.82 6.39
C VAL A 92 -5.63 -4.38 5.36
N PHE A 93 -6.07 -3.74 4.29
CA PHE A 93 -5.15 -3.31 3.22
C PHE A 93 -5.11 -1.80 3.01
N LYS A 94 -6.09 -1.06 3.54
CA LYS A 94 -6.16 0.39 3.41
C LYS A 94 -6.83 1.00 4.63
N ILE A 95 -6.36 2.17 5.03
CA ILE A 95 -7.01 3.02 6.01
C ILE A 95 -7.20 4.38 5.38
N GLN A 96 -8.34 4.99 5.62
CA GLN A 96 -8.63 6.35 5.17
C GLN A 96 -9.36 7.10 6.27
N ALA A 97 -8.77 8.21 6.71
CA ALA A 97 -9.38 9.12 7.67
C ALA A 97 -9.98 10.34 6.94
N ASN A 98 -10.90 11.02 7.62
CA ASN A 98 -11.47 12.30 7.20
C ASN A 98 -12.05 12.29 5.77
N MET A 99 -12.72 11.19 5.37
CA MET A 99 -13.40 11.11 4.07
C MET A 99 -14.52 12.17 3.94
N ASP A 100 -15.17 12.50 5.05
CA ASP A 100 -16.10 13.60 5.15
C ASP A 100 -15.42 14.73 5.93
N PRO A 101 -15.27 15.93 5.32
CA PRO A 101 -14.65 17.08 6.01
C PRO A 101 -15.37 17.49 7.31
N ASN A 102 -16.66 17.17 7.45
CA ASN A 102 -17.46 17.49 8.62
C ASN A 102 -17.41 16.43 9.72
N HIS A 103 -16.89 15.24 9.41
CA HIS A 103 -16.80 14.12 10.33
C HIS A 103 -15.36 13.60 10.36
N HIS A 104 -14.76 13.60 11.55
CA HIS A 104 -13.44 13.00 11.75
C HIS A 104 -13.57 11.48 11.91
N ASP A 105 -14.03 10.83 10.83
CA ASP A 105 -14.16 9.38 10.78
C ASP A 105 -12.85 8.74 10.27
N ARG A 106 -12.60 7.54 10.71
CA ARG A 106 -11.52 6.69 10.24
C ARG A 106 -12.12 5.37 9.78
N ILE A 107 -11.96 5.06 8.51
CA ILE A 107 -12.48 3.85 7.91
C ILE A 107 -11.31 2.93 7.58
N VAL A 108 -11.43 1.70 8.02
CA VAL A 108 -10.51 0.62 7.74
C VAL A 108 -11.12 -0.28 6.68
N PHE A 109 -10.46 -0.39 5.54
CA PHE A 109 -10.85 -1.27 4.46
C PHE A 109 -10.16 -2.61 4.59
N MET A 110 -10.96 -3.67 4.57
CA MET A 110 -10.46 -5.03 4.64
C MET A 110 -11.01 -5.88 3.50
N ARG A 111 -10.17 -6.80 3.03
CA ARG A 111 -10.58 -7.84 2.10
C ARG A 111 -10.87 -9.10 2.89
N ILE A 112 -12.04 -9.69 2.67
CA ILE A 112 -12.39 -10.99 3.25
C ILE A 112 -11.62 -12.08 2.52
N CYS A 113 -10.90 -12.90 3.28
CA CYS A 113 -10.07 -13.99 2.75
C CYS A 113 -10.75 -15.34 2.86
N SER A 114 -11.53 -15.57 3.91
CA SER A 114 -12.30 -16.81 4.13
C SER A 114 -13.52 -16.57 4.99
N GLY A 115 -14.45 -17.52 4.97
CA GLY A 115 -15.67 -17.51 5.75
C GLY A 115 -16.64 -16.40 5.36
N LYS A 116 -17.73 -16.29 6.07
CA LYS A 116 -18.76 -15.27 5.86
C LYS A 116 -18.63 -14.15 6.89
N PHE A 117 -18.63 -12.92 6.44
CA PHE A 117 -18.81 -11.75 7.28
C PHE A 117 -20.31 -11.56 7.59
N GLU A 118 -20.63 -11.24 8.84
CA GLU A 118 -21.98 -10.83 9.27
C GLU A 118 -21.87 -9.56 10.11
N LYS A 119 -22.77 -8.62 9.85
CA LYS A 119 -22.82 -7.33 10.55
C LYS A 119 -22.88 -7.52 12.08
N GLY A 120 -21.98 -6.85 12.77
CA GLY A 120 -21.89 -6.89 14.23
C GLY A 120 -21.18 -8.11 14.81
N MET A 121 -20.60 -8.98 13.97
CA MET A 121 -19.80 -10.10 14.43
C MET A 121 -18.58 -9.65 15.26
N SER A 122 -18.15 -10.51 16.19
CA SER A 122 -16.95 -10.29 16.97
C SER A 122 -15.80 -11.12 16.44
N VAL A 123 -14.68 -10.48 16.16
CA VAL A 123 -13.48 -11.07 15.58
C VAL A 123 -12.27 -10.86 16.48
N LEU A 124 -11.27 -11.68 16.35
CA LEU A 124 -9.98 -11.51 16.99
C LEU A 124 -9.09 -10.63 16.10
N HIS A 125 -8.59 -9.52 16.62
CA HIS A 125 -7.53 -8.73 16.03
C HIS A 125 -6.18 -9.33 16.43
N ARG A 126 -5.47 -9.91 15.47
CA ARG A 126 -4.27 -10.74 15.75
C ARG A 126 -3.13 -9.95 16.37
N GLN A 127 -2.84 -8.75 15.85
CA GLN A 127 -1.71 -7.92 16.29
C GLN A 127 -1.87 -7.45 17.75
N SER A 128 -3.07 -7.10 18.20
CA SER A 128 -3.32 -6.71 19.59
C SER A 128 -3.83 -7.84 20.49
N ASN A 129 -4.15 -8.99 19.92
CA ASN A 129 -4.81 -10.12 20.57
C ASN A 129 -6.12 -9.76 21.33
N LYS A 130 -6.84 -8.76 20.81
CA LYS A 130 -8.10 -8.27 21.38
C LYS A 130 -9.28 -8.65 20.50
N THR A 131 -10.43 -8.90 21.15
CA THR A 131 -11.69 -9.06 20.42
C THR A 131 -12.25 -7.70 20.05
N ILE A 132 -12.57 -7.53 18.77
CA ILE A 132 -13.17 -6.32 18.20
C ILE A 132 -14.54 -6.69 17.62
N ARG A 133 -15.53 -5.82 17.83
CA ARG A 133 -16.84 -5.94 17.21
C ARG A 133 -16.87 -5.12 15.93
N LEU A 134 -17.16 -5.76 14.80
CA LEU A 134 -17.28 -5.10 13.49
C LEU A 134 -18.69 -4.55 13.32
N SER A 135 -18.88 -3.29 13.73
CA SER A 135 -20.16 -2.58 13.63
C SER A 135 -20.21 -1.68 12.42
N GLN A 136 -21.40 -1.50 11.85
CA GLN A 136 -21.68 -0.61 10.73
C GLN A 136 -20.73 -0.80 9.52
N PRO A 137 -20.64 -2.02 8.98
CA PRO A 137 -19.84 -2.27 7.80
C PRO A 137 -20.44 -1.52 6.61
N GLN A 138 -19.59 -0.89 5.84
CA GLN A 138 -19.97 -0.10 4.68
C GLN A 138 -19.29 -0.66 3.43
N GLN A 139 -20.04 -0.67 2.34
CA GLN A 139 -19.50 -0.86 1.01
C GLN A 139 -19.60 0.48 0.26
N PHE A 140 -18.57 0.79 -0.50
CA PHE A 140 -18.47 2.04 -1.22
C PHE A 140 -18.65 1.78 -2.71
N LEU A 141 -19.64 2.43 -3.30
CA LEU A 141 -19.82 2.50 -4.75
C LEU A 141 -19.74 3.98 -5.14
N ALA A 142 -18.59 4.37 -5.68
CA ALA A 142 -18.26 5.79 -5.94
C ALA A 142 -18.37 6.63 -4.63
N THR A 143 -19.31 7.59 -4.60
CA THR A 143 -19.56 8.44 -3.42
C THR A 143 -20.65 7.90 -2.50
N GLU A 144 -21.38 6.87 -2.93
CA GLU A 144 -22.47 6.30 -2.15
C GLU A 144 -21.94 5.28 -1.13
N ARG A 145 -22.49 5.35 0.09
CA ARG A 145 -22.20 4.41 1.19
C ARG A 145 -23.42 3.55 1.43
N THR A 146 -23.27 2.26 1.31
CA THR A 146 -24.34 1.30 1.64
C THR A 146 -23.92 0.43 2.81
N ILE A 147 -24.85 0.15 3.72
CA ILE A 147 -24.62 -0.77 4.83
C ILE A 147 -24.69 -2.19 4.28
N VAL A 148 -23.68 -2.99 4.61
CA VAL A 148 -23.60 -4.39 4.19
C VAL A 148 -24.01 -5.28 5.36
N GLU A 149 -24.98 -6.14 5.14
CA GLU A 149 -25.42 -7.10 6.17
C GLU A 149 -24.50 -8.34 6.21
N ASP A 150 -24.08 -8.79 5.05
CA ASP A 150 -23.16 -9.91 4.86
C ASP A 150 -22.20 -9.69 3.70
N ALA A 151 -21.04 -10.36 3.74
CA ALA A 151 -20.05 -10.33 2.68
C ALA A 151 -19.23 -11.65 2.68
N TYR A 152 -18.60 -11.95 1.54
CA TYR A 152 -17.99 -13.23 1.25
C TYR A 152 -16.51 -13.08 0.84
N PRO A 153 -15.73 -14.19 0.78
CA PRO A 153 -14.35 -14.14 0.34
C PRO A 153 -14.17 -13.45 -1.01
N GLY A 154 -13.24 -12.50 -1.05
CA GLY A 154 -13.02 -11.62 -2.20
C GLY A 154 -13.67 -10.25 -2.07
N ASP A 155 -14.74 -10.11 -1.27
CA ASP A 155 -15.38 -8.82 -1.03
C ASP A 155 -14.49 -7.89 -0.19
N ILE A 156 -14.70 -6.60 -0.44
CA ILE A 156 -14.06 -5.52 0.31
C ILE A 156 -15.14 -4.78 1.10
N ILE A 157 -14.92 -4.67 2.40
CA ILE A 157 -15.78 -3.90 3.30
C ILE A 157 -14.97 -2.85 4.05
N GLY A 158 -15.62 -1.72 4.36
CA GLY A 158 -15.07 -0.69 5.25
C GLY A 158 -15.74 -0.74 6.60
N VAL A 159 -15.00 -0.61 7.68
CA VAL A 159 -15.53 -0.50 9.03
C VAL A 159 -14.95 0.73 9.74
N PHE A 160 -15.75 1.34 10.60
CA PHE A 160 -15.25 2.43 11.44
C PHE A 160 -14.30 1.87 12.52
N ASP A 161 -13.19 2.56 12.73
CA ASP A 161 -12.18 2.22 13.71
C ASP A 161 -11.71 3.45 14.48
N ALA A 162 -11.54 3.31 15.77
CA ALA A 162 -11.08 4.38 16.66
C ALA A 162 -9.54 4.55 16.69
N GLY A 163 -8.80 3.90 15.79
CA GLY A 163 -7.34 3.94 15.75
C GLY A 163 -6.66 2.67 16.26
N THR A 164 -7.39 1.56 16.30
CA THR A 164 -6.88 0.28 16.81
C THR A 164 -6.17 -0.55 15.74
N MET A 165 -6.67 -0.49 14.50
CA MET A 165 -6.18 -1.32 13.38
C MET A 165 -5.16 -0.58 12.54
N GLY A 166 -4.19 -1.32 12.00
CA GLY A 166 -3.17 -0.87 11.03
C GLY A 166 -3.31 -1.57 9.68
N VAL A 167 -2.67 -1.01 8.66
CA VAL A 167 -2.52 -1.70 7.36
C VAL A 167 -1.63 -2.93 7.57
N GLY A 168 -2.04 -4.09 7.03
CA GLY A 168 -1.40 -5.38 7.25
C GLY A 168 -2.03 -6.19 8.40
N ASP A 169 -2.89 -5.59 9.22
CA ASP A 169 -3.52 -6.30 10.35
C ASP A 169 -4.49 -7.37 9.87
N THR A 170 -4.52 -8.47 10.62
CA THR A 170 -5.38 -9.62 10.38
C THR A 170 -6.52 -9.67 11.39
N LEU A 171 -7.73 -9.88 10.89
CA LEU A 171 -8.92 -10.15 11.66
C LEU A 171 -9.36 -11.60 11.39
N CYS A 172 -9.63 -12.39 12.42
CA CYS A 172 -10.03 -13.78 12.23
C CYS A 172 -11.06 -14.23 13.27
N ALA A 173 -11.65 -15.40 13.02
CA ALA A 173 -12.49 -16.07 14.00
C ALA A 173 -11.67 -16.44 15.25
N GLN A 174 -12.27 -16.31 16.45
CA GLN A 174 -11.56 -16.58 17.72
C GLN A 174 -11.06 -18.03 17.84
N LYS A 175 -11.80 -18.97 17.24
CA LYS A 175 -11.48 -20.40 17.26
C LYS A 175 -10.41 -20.82 16.23
N HIS A 176 -10.19 -20.01 15.20
CA HIS A 176 -9.26 -20.29 14.10
C HIS A 176 -8.31 -19.11 13.91
N LYS A 177 -7.14 -19.20 14.52
CA LYS A 177 -6.17 -18.11 14.59
C LYS A 177 -5.20 -18.19 13.43
N VAL A 178 -5.39 -17.32 12.45
CA VAL A 178 -4.48 -17.13 11.31
C VAL A 178 -3.90 -15.72 11.32
N THR A 179 -2.71 -15.55 10.75
CA THR A 179 -2.03 -14.26 10.61
C THR A 179 -1.52 -14.12 9.19
N PHE A 180 -2.05 -13.17 8.44
CA PHE A 180 -1.54 -12.87 7.11
C PHE A 180 -0.25 -12.05 7.21
N GLY A 181 0.62 -12.22 6.22
CA GLY A 181 1.84 -11.42 6.11
C GLY A 181 1.54 -9.94 5.83
N ASP A 182 2.41 -9.09 6.31
CA ASP A 182 2.38 -7.65 6.04
C ASP A 182 2.53 -7.37 4.53
N PHE A 183 2.07 -6.20 4.11
CA PHE A 183 2.34 -5.72 2.76
C PHE A 183 3.81 -5.27 2.62
N PRO A 184 4.43 -5.50 1.45
CA PRO A 184 5.75 -4.96 1.18
C PRO A 184 5.72 -3.43 1.27
N VAL A 185 6.67 -2.87 1.99
CA VAL A 185 6.85 -1.42 2.13
C VAL A 185 8.01 -1.03 1.24
N PHE A 186 7.79 -0.10 0.32
CA PHE A 186 8.88 0.45 -0.48
C PHE A 186 9.78 1.32 0.38
N PRO A 187 11.11 1.14 0.31
CA PRO A 187 12.03 2.02 1.01
C PRO A 187 11.89 3.45 0.47
N PRO A 188 11.92 4.47 1.34
CA PRO A 188 11.86 5.85 0.89
C PRO A 188 13.19 6.26 0.23
N GLU A 189 13.09 7.10 -0.80
CA GLU A 189 14.22 7.63 -1.56
C GLU A 189 14.42 9.13 -1.34
N PHE A 190 13.41 9.82 -0.83
CA PHE A 190 13.43 11.25 -0.55
C PHE A 190 13.11 11.50 0.91
N PHE A 191 13.87 12.42 1.52
CA PHE A 191 13.72 12.72 2.93
C PHE A 191 13.60 14.23 3.17
N ALA A 192 12.73 14.58 4.10
CA ALA A 192 12.58 15.97 4.54
C ALA A 192 12.32 16.03 6.04
N ARG A 193 12.78 17.10 6.67
CA ARG A 193 12.38 17.45 8.03
C ARG A 193 11.17 18.35 7.94
N VAL A 194 10.09 17.96 8.61
CA VAL A 194 8.85 18.72 8.66
C VAL A 194 8.50 19.14 10.08
N SER A 195 8.03 20.36 10.22
CA SER A 195 7.57 20.93 11.49
C SER A 195 6.41 21.90 11.25
N PRO A 196 5.55 22.16 12.24
CA PRO A 196 4.49 23.16 12.08
C PRO A 196 5.07 24.57 12.06
N LYS A 197 4.57 25.45 11.17
CA LYS A 197 4.91 26.89 11.17
C LYS A 197 4.48 27.56 12.47
N ASP A 198 3.33 27.15 13.00
CA ASP A 198 2.78 27.63 14.24
C ASP A 198 2.95 26.58 15.34
N THR A 199 3.77 26.88 16.33
CA THR A 199 4.04 25.99 17.47
C THR A 199 2.81 25.70 18.33
N MET A 200 1.79 26.59 18.31
CA MET A 200 0.53 26.35 19.01
C MET A 200 -0.28 25.19 18.40
N LYS A 201 -0.02 24.87 17.14
CA LYS A 201 -0.68 23.76 16.42
C LYS A 201 0.05 22.41 16.54
N ARG A 202 1.00 22.29 17.46
CA ARG A 202 1.80 21.08 17.67
C ARG A 202 0.96 19.81 17.85
N LYS A 203 -0.14 19.88 18.62
CA LYS A 203 -1.01 18.72 18.86
C LYS A 203 -1.72 18.27 17.57
N GLN A 204 -2.23 19.22 16.79
CA GLN A 204 -2.86 18.95 15.50
C GLN A 204 -1.84 18.37 14.50
N PHE A 205 -0.62 18.92 14.50
CA PHE A 205 0.49 18.43 13.68
C PHE A 205 0.83 16.98 14.02
N GLN A 206 1.07 16.66 15.29
CA GLN A 206 1.37 15.29 15.70
C GLN A 206 0.25 14.31 15.34
N LYS A 207 -1.02 14.71 15.62
CA LYS A 207 -2.18 13.88 15.24
C LYS A 207 -2.24 13.65 13.74
N GLY A 208 -2.11 14.71 12.92
CA GLY A 208 -2.17 14.63 11.47
C GLY A 208 -1.03 13.77 10.89
N MET A 209 0.20 13.98 11.35
CA MET A 209 1.36 13.19 10.92
C MET A 209 1.16 11.69 11.21
N THR A 210 0.75 11.35 12.43
CA THR A 210 0.51 9.96 12.83
C THR A 210 -0.59 9.31 11.98
N GLN A 211 -1.71 10.00 11.75
CA GLN A 211 -2.81 9.47 10.95
C GLN A 211 -2.43 9.28 9.50
N LEU A 212 -1.76 10.27 8.87
CA LEU A 212 -1.31 10.17 7.47
C LEU A 212 -0.26 9.08 7.27
N ALA A 213 0.61 8.85 8.25
CA ALA A 213 1.55 7.74 8.22
C ALA A 213 0.84 6.37 8.34
N GLN A 214 -0.19 6.27 9.20
CA GLN A 214 -0.99 5.05 9.32
C GLN A 214 -1.79 4.72 8.05
N GLU A 215 -2.14 5.71 7.26
CA GLU A 215 -2.75 5.55 5.94
C GLU A 215 -1.74 5.11 4.87
N GLY A 216 -0.43 5.17 5.16
CA GLY A 216 0.63 4.84 4.21
C GLY A 216 0.96 5.97 3.23
N ALA A 217 0.47 7.20 3.47
CA ALA A 217 0.74 8.34 2.61
C ALA A 217 2.23 8.70 2.58
N VAL A 218 2.89 8.60 3.73
CA VAL A 218 4.34 8.82 3.93
C VAL A 218 4.85 7.93 5.05
N GLN A 219 6.16 7.73 5.12
CA GLN A 219 6.81 7.14 6.28
C GLN A 219 7.32 8.24 7.21
N ILE A 220 7.06 8.11 8.51
CA ILE A 220 7.55 9.05 9.50
C ILE A 220 8.62 8.41 10.38
N PHE A 221 9.63 9.19 10.69
CA PHE A 221 10.73 8.81 11.56
C PHE A 221 10.92 9.87 12.63
N GLU A 222 11.24 9.43 13.83
CA GLU A 222 11.56 10.31 14.96
C GLU A 222 13.06 10.37 15.14
N GLN A 223 13.60 11.59 15.19
CA GLN A 223 14.99 11.80 15.57
C GLN A 223 15.07 11.96 17.08
N PRO A 224 15.91 11.16 17.77
CA PRO A 224 16.11 11.31 19.21
C PRO A 224 16.46 12.75 19.59
N GLY A 225 15.71 13.30 20.54
CA GLY A 225 15.89 14.69 21.02
C GLY A 225 15.16 15.78 20.22
N ALA A 226 14.53 15.47 19.09
CA ALA A 226 13.73 16.42 18.31
C ALA A 226 12.24 16.26 18.63
N LEU A 227 11.71 17.10 19.53
CA LEU A 227 10.33 16.94 20.03
C LEU A 227 9.25 17.56 19.12
N ASP A 228 9.62 18.47 18.21
CA ASP A 228 8.66 19.31 17.46
C ASP A 228 8.74 19.11 15.94
N SER A 229 9.47 18.09 15.48
CA SER A 229 9.62 17.79 14.06
C SER A 229 9.67 16.29 13.81
N PHE A 230 9.24 15.88 12.62
CA PHE A 230 9.46 14.54 12.09
C PHE A 230 10.43 14.57 10.91
N VAL A 231 11.17 13.51 10.74
CA VAL A 231 11.79 13.19 9.47
C VAL A 231 10.77 12.38 8.67
N VAL A 232 10.46 12.83 7.48
CA VAL A 232 9.51 12.18 6.56
C VAL A 232 10.28 11.55 5.43
N GLY A 233 9.98 10.28 5.17
CA GLY A 233 10.47 9.56 4.01
C GLY A 233 9.35 9.33 2.99
N ALA A 234 9.64 9.53 1.73
CA ALA A 234 8.73 9.33 0.62
C ALA A 234 9.41 8.59 -0.54
N VAL A 235 8.64 7.83 -1.30
CA VAL A 235 9.12 7.16 -2.53
C VAL A 235 9.21 8.16 -3.69
N GLY A 236 8.39 9.22 -3.67
CA GLY A 236 8.37 10.27 -4.68
C GLY A 236 8.09 11.65 -4.11
N MET A 237 8.59 12.68 -4.78
CA MET A 237 8.47 14.09 -4.34
C MET A 237 7.01 14.55 -4.20
N LEU A 238 6.11 14.07 -5.05
CA LEU A 238 4.68 14.41 -5.01
C LEU A 238 4.02 14.05 -3.65
N GLN A 239 4.52 13.04 -2.95
CA GLN A 239 3.99 12.66 -1.64
C GLN A 239 4.16 13.78 -0.58
N PHE A 240 5.21 14.61 -0.70
CA PHE A 240 5.37 15.78 0.18
C PHE A 240 4.33 16.87 -0.08
N GLU A 241 3.99 17.10 -1.35
CA GLU A 241 2.94 18.06 -1.73
C GLU A 241 1.57 17.60 -1.22
N VAL A 242 1.28 16.30 -1.36
CA VAL A 242 0.05 15.69 -0.83
C VAL A 242 0.01 15.79 0.70
N LEU A 243 1.13 15.51 1.38
CA LEU A 243 1.25 15.66 2.84
C LEU A 243 0.95 17.08 3.28
N GLU A 244 1.57 18.09 2.65
CA GLU A 244 1.37 19.50 2.97
C GLU A 244 -0.08 19.93 2.73
N TYR A 245 -0.65 19.57 1.59
CA TYR A 245 -2.05 19.84 1.25
C TYR A 245 -3.00 19.25 2.27
N ARG A 246 -2.84 17.99 2.64
CA ARG A 246 -3.71 17.29 3.58
C ARG A 246 -3.59 17.85 5.00
N LEU A 247 -2.38 18.11 5.49
CA LEU A 247 -2.18 18.72 6.81
C LEU A 247 -2.81 20.10 6.90
N LYS A 248 -2.71 20.90 5.84
CA LYS A 248 -3.33 22.21 5.79
C LYS A 248 -4.86 22.13 5.79
N ASN A 249 -5.45 21.30 4.94
CA ASN A 249 -6.89 21.29 4.72
C ASN A 249 -7.66 20.43 5.73
N GLU A 250 -7.07 19.34 6.23
CA GLU A 250 -7.75 18.43 7.16
C GLU A 250 -7.43 18.76 8.63
N TYR A 251 -6.23 19.28 8.91
CA TYR A 251 -5.76 19.54 10.29
C TYR A 251 -5.51 21.03 10.58
N GLY A 252 -5.61 21.89 9.57
CA GLY A 252 -5.38 23.32 9.67
C GLY A 252 -3.92 23.68 9.99
N VAL A 253 -2.95 22.85 9.61
CA VAL A 253 -1.53 23.03 9.93
C VAL A 253 -0.74 23.37 8.67
N ASP A 254 -0.10 24.53 8.65
CA ASP A 254 0.91 24.88 7.66
C ASP A 254 2.27 24.33 8.07
N LEU A 255 3.01 23.75 7.11
CA LEU A 255 4.31 23.13 7.34
C LEU A 255 5.49 24.01 6.99
N LEU A 256 6.58 23.86 7.76
CA LEU A 256 7.94 24.10 7.32
C LEU A 256 8.51 22.78 6.83
N ASN A 257 9.00 22.78 5.60
CA ASN A 257 9.56 21.60 4.94
C ASN A 257 11.01 21.90 4.54
N HIS A 258 11.95 21.11 5.07
CA HIS A 258 13.38 21.22 4.77
C HIS A 258 13.87 19.88 4.21
N THR A 259 14.20 19.85 2.94
CA THR A 259 14.79 18.68 2.28
C THR A 259 16.09 18.27 2.97
N LEU A 260 16.26 16.97 3.19
CA LEU A 260 17.47 16.38 3.76
C LEU A 260 18.31 15.70 2.67
N PRO A 261 19.64 15.71 2.80
CA PRO A 261 20.55 15.17 1.79
C PRO A 261 20.74 13.65 1.91
N TYR A 262 19.64 12.93 2.14
CA TYR A 262 19.64 11.47 2.24
C TYR A 262 18.81 10.87 1.10
N GLY A 263 19.25 9.72 0.57
CA GLY A 263 18.57 8.99 -0.48
C GLY A 263 18.35 7.51 -0.14
N VAL A 264 18.87 7.06 1.01
CA VAL A 264 18.84 5.65 1.41
C VAL A 264 18.46 5.51 2.87
N ALA A 265 17.50 4.64 3.17
CA ALA A 265 17.17 4.19 4.52
C ALA A 265 17.57 2.72 4.69
N ARG A 266 18.13 2.38 5.86
CA ARG A 266 18.40 0.99 6.24
C ARG A 266 17.97 0.76 7.68
N TRP A 267 17.21 -0.29 7.88
CA TRP A 267 16.82 -0.78 9.20
C TRP A 267 17.90 -1.65 9.78
N ILE A 268 18.28 -1.40 11.03
CA ILE A 268 19.22 -2.26 11.75
C ILE A 268 18.45 -3.44 12.31
N ASP A 269 18.92 -4.66 12.00
CA ASP A 269 18.36 -5.89 12.55
C ASP A 269 18.93 -6.17 13.93
N GLY A 270 18.05 -6.35 14.91
CA GLY A 270 18.44 -6.61 16.30
C GLY A 270 18.84 -5.36 17.09
N GLU A 271 19.33 -5.58 18.31
CA GLU A 271 19.84 -4.54 19.19
C GLU A 271 21.32 -4.30 18.91
N VAL A 272 21.65 -3.10 18.47
CA VAL A 272 23.03 -2.69 18.18
C VAL A 272 23.33 -1.40 18.94
N ASP A 273 24.50 -1.34 19.57
CA ASP A 273 25.00 -0.09 20.14
C ASP A 273 25.40 0.88 19.01
N ILE A 274 24.58 1.92 18.85
CA ILE A 274 24.78 2.93 17.80
C ILE A 274 26.17 3.59 17.91
N ALA A 275 26.68 3.76 19.13
CA ALA A 275 27.98 4.38 19.34
C ALA A 275 29.16 3.49 18.85
N SER A 276 28.92 2.20 18.67
CA SER A 276 29.91 1.27 18.14
C SER A 276 29.99 1.23 16.61
N LEU A 277 28.96 1.78 15.90
CA LEU A 277 28.90 1.78 14.45
C LEU A 277 29.98 2.68 13.83
N LYS A 278 30.67 2.18 12.82
CA LYS A 278 31.73 2.88 12.11
C LYS A 278 31.25 3.43 10.77
N GLY A 279 31.74 4.62 10.42
CA GLY A 279 31.48 5.22 9.12
C GLY A 279 30.13 5.88 8.98
N ILE A 280 29.44 6.17 10.08
CA ILE A 280 28.13 6.82 10.12
C ILE A 280 28.19 8.32 10.45
N ASP A 281 29.38 8.95 10.38
CA ASP A 281 29.58 10.35 10.78
C ASP A 281 28.67 11.34 10.02
N ASN A 282 28.32 11.01 8.76
CA ASN A 282 27.42 11.80 7.93
C ASN A 282 26.02 11.16 7.77
N ALA A 283 25.70 10.17 8.59
CA ALA A 283 24.40 9.54 8.61
C ALA A 283 23.49 10.18 9.67
N MET A 284 22.18 10.05 9.50
CA MET A 284 21.21 10.40 10.52
C MET A 284 20.60 9.12 11.09
N ILE A 285 20.63 9.00 12.41
CA ILE A 285 19.96 7.91 13.12
C ILE A 285 18.58 8.36 13.54
N VAL A 286 17.59 7.59 13.17
CA VAL A 286 16.17 7.87 13.48
C VAL A 286 15.48 6.59 13.95
N LYS A 287 14.28 6.73 14.49
CA LYS A 287 13.38 5.63 14.85
C LYS A 287 12.15 5.67 13.96
N ASP A 288 11.73 4.51 13.48
CA ASP A 288 10.46 4.40 12.78
C ASP A 288 9.27 4.35 13.77
N ASN A 289 8.04 4.25 13.25
CA ASN A 289 6.80 4.22 14.05
C ASN A 289 6.65 2.96 14.95
N ARG A 290 7.57 1.99 14.86
CA ARG A 290 7.66 0.79 15.70
C ARG A 290 8.92 0.79 16.58
N ASP A 291 9.53 1.95 16.78
CA ASP A 291 10.76 2.17 17.57
C ASP A 291 12.00 1.41 17.05
N ARG A 292 11.99 0.97 15.77
CA ARG A 292 13.14 0.31 15.16
C ARG A 292 14.15 1.35 14.70
N THR A 293 15.43 1.04 14.89
CA THR A 293 16.52 1.93 14.49
C THR A 293 16.69 1.93 12.97
N VAL A 294 16.75 3.12 12.40
CA VAL A 294 16.96 3.34 10.97
C VAL A 294 18.12 4.29 10.76
N VAL A 295 18.99 3.95 9.84
CA VAL A 295 20.13 4.76 9.42
C VAL A 295 19.77 5.40 8.08
N LEU A 296 19.78 6.73 8.01
CA LEU A 296 19.61 7.49 6.78
C LEU A 296 20.98 7.89 6.25
N ILE A 297 21.24 7.57 4.99
CA ILE A 297 22.55 7.74 4.32
C ILE A 297 22.33 8.41 2.97
N SER A 298 23.35 9.12 2.47
CA SER A 298 23.20 9.92 1.26
C SER A 298 22.98 9.08 0.00
N ASN A 299 23.64 7.92 -0.13
CA ASN A 299 23.57 7.06 -1.31
C ASN A 299 24.03 5.63 -1.04
N GLU A 300 23.78 4.71 -1.98
CA GLU A 300 24.13 3.30 -1.89
C GLU A 300 25.65 3.04 -1.79
N TRP A 301 26.48 3.88 -2.41
CA TRP A 301 27.92 3.74 -2.31
C TRP A 301 28.41 3.92 -0.86
N GLN A 302 27.91 4.96 -0.18
CA GLN A 302 28.21 5.19 1.23
C GLN A 302 27.65 4.05 2.09
N MET A 303 26.48 3.49 1.75
CA MET A 303 25.91 2.35 2.44
C MET A 303 26.81 1.12 2.35
N GLY A 304 27.36 0.80 1.16
CA GLY A 304 28.31 -0.28 0.97
C GLY A 304 29.53 -0.13 1.88
N TRP A 305 30.06 1.08 1.98
CA TRP A 305 31.21 1.38 2.85
C TRP A 305 30.89 1.25 4.36
N VAL A 306 29.68 1.62 4.78
CA VAL A 306 29.22 1.40 6.16
C VAL A 306 29.08 -0.08 6.45
N GLN A 307 28.52 -0.88 5.53
CA GLN A 307 28.36 -2.32 5.67
C GLN A 307 29.73 -3.04 5.82
N GLU A 308 30.70 -2.67 4.98
CA GLU A 308 32.06 -3.26 5.05
C GLU A 308 32.74 -3.02 6.40
N ARG A 309 32.46 -1.89 7.05
CA ARG A 309 33.04 -1.55 8.36
C ARG A 309 32.30 -2.12 9.56
N ASN A 310 31.11 -2.62 9.34
CA ASN A 310 30.24 -3.23 10.34
C ASN A 310 29.75 -4.62 9.87
N PRO A 311 30.67 -5.59 9.67
CA PRO A 311 30.30 -6.89 9.08
C PRO A 311 29.35 -7.71 9.96
N ASP A 312 29.33 -7.45 11.26
CA ASP A 312 28.49 -8.15 12.24
C ASP A 312 27.09 -7.52 12.35
N VAL A 313 26.81 -6.43 11.63
CA VAL A 313 25.53 -5.73 11.65
C VAL A 313 24.77 -5.98 10.35
N THR A 314 23.55 -6.43 10.47
CA THR A 314 22.67 -6.60 9.31
C THR A 314 21.85 -5.34 9.07
N PHE A 315 22.02 -4.76 7.89
CA PHE A 315 21.25 -3.61 7.43
C PHE A 315 20.21 -4.06 6.39
N LEU A 316 18.93 -3.91 6.73
CA LEU A 316 17.81 -4.33 5.90
C LEU A 316 17.33 -3.17 5.02
N THR A 317 16.98 -3.45 3.79
CA THR A 317 16.38 -2.46 2.86
C THR A 317 14.95 -2.08 3.23
N THR A 318 14.25 -3.02 3.85
CA THR A 318 12.88 -2.86 4.36
C THR A 318 12.80 -3.39 5.78
N PRO A 319 11.87 -2.88 6.59
CA PRO A 319 11.68 -3.42 7.93
C PRO A 319 11.25 -4.88 7.89
N LYS A 320 11.72 -5.70 8.82
CA LYS A 320 11.20 -7.07 8.99
C LYS A 320 9.69 -7.06 9.19
N LEU A 321 9.03 -7.95 8.51
CA LEU A 321 7.61 -8.16 8.62
C LEU A 321 7.27 -8.83 9.98
N HIS A 322 6.06 -8.63 10.47
CA HIS A 322 5.64 -9.15 11.79
C HIS A 322 5.78 -10.67 11.95
N HIS A 323 5.80 -11.42 10.86
CA HIS A 323 5.94 -12.88 10.86
C HIS A 323 7.40 -13.36 10.77
N GLU A 324 8.35 -12.43 10.65
CA GLU A 324 9.80 -12.72 10.61
C GLU A 324 10.48 -12.39 11.96
N LEU A 325 9.70 -11.91 12.93
CA LEU A 325 10.11 -11.66 14.31
C LEU A 325 9.80 -12.87 15.19
#